data_5e585a6820c0fded4dd6920e4782fd91
#
_entry.id   5e585a6820c0fded4dd6920e4782fd91
#
_cell.length_a   1.000
_cell.length_b   1.000
_cell.length_c   1.000
_cell.angle_alpha   90.00
_cell.angle_beta   90.00
_cell.angle_gamma   90.00
#
_symmetry.space_group_name_H-M   'P 1'
#
loop_
_entity.id
_entity.type
_entity.pdbx_description
1 polymer ?
#
loop_
_entity_poly.entity_id
_entity_poly.type
_entity_poly.pdbx_seq_one_letter_code
_entity_poly.pdbx_strand_id
1 'polypeptide(L)'
;MRNRHRQCTTSIKKNIGFTECSLNKVKKNLIKNANIDNIFFNKGKVEDTLNNKKNLPKKISILRLDTDFYESTKIELKNLFSRLVKGGIMIIDDYGFWKGARKAVDDYFGDYRQFFHYVDHSCRLLIKK
;
A
#
# COMPACT_ATOMS: atom_id res chain seq x y z
N MET A 1 -21.74 -7.36 -5.49
CA MET A 1 -20.44 -6.98 -4.88
C MET A 1 -20.00 -5.63 -5.42
N ARG A 2 -19.97 -4.61 -4.58
CA ARG A 2 -19.70 -3.23 -5.04
C ARG A 2 -18.18 -3.01 -5.12
N ASN A 3 -17.69 -2.74 -6.32
CA ASN A 3 -16.30 -2.33 -6.60
C ASN A 3 -15.98 -1.02 -5.86
N ARG A 4 -15.19 -1.09 -4.79
CA ARG A 4 -14.73 0.08 -4.02
C ARG A 4 -13.76 1.00 -4.79
N HIS A 5 -13.29 0.57 -5.95
CA HIS A 5 -12.33 1.35 -6.77
C HIS A 5 -12.94 2.47 -7.62
N ARG A 6 -14.26 2.76 -7.48
CA ARG A 6 -14.95 3.71 -8.36
C ARG A 6 -14.85 5.19 -7.97
N GLN A 7 -14.18 5.57 -6.92
CA GLN A 7 -14.23 6.98 -6.47
C GLN A 7 -13.14 7.90 -7.05
N CYS A 8 -12.21 7.38 -7.82
CA CYS A 8 -11.12 8.18 -8.39
C CYS A 8 -11.15 8.30 -9.93
N THR A 9 -12.22 7.87 -10.59
CA THR A 9 -12.27 7.83 -12.06
C THR A 9 -12.94 9.06 -12.68
N THR A 10 -12.20 9.74 -13.52
CA THR A 10 -12.70 10.45 -14.69
C THR A 10 -12.16 9.71 -15.91
N SER A 11 -13.02 9.01 -16.63
CA SER A 11 -12.75 8.17 -17.82
C SER A 11 -12.38 6.72 -17.51
N ILE A 12 -13.38 5.84 -17.61
CA ILE A 12 -13.19 4.39 -17.64
C ILE A 12 -12.75 4.04 -19.07
N LYS A 13 -11.45 3.90 -19.31
CA LYS A 13 -11.00 3.06 -20.41
C LYS A 13 -11.25 1.61 -19.98
N LYS A 14 -11.91 0.83 -20.85
CA LYS A 14 -12.28 -0.59 -20.67
C LYS A 14 -11.05 -1.52 -20.56
N ASN A 15 -10.15 -1.26 -19.63
CA ASN A 15 -9.06 -2.16 -19.27
C ASN A 15 -9.23 -2.49 -17.80
N ILE A 16 -9.55 -3.74 -17.56
CA ILE A 16 -9.75 -4.36 -16.26
C ILE A 16 -8.58 -3.98 -15.32
N GLY A 17 -8.88 -3.21 -14.27
CA GLY A 17 -8.00 -3.07 -13.12
C GLY A 17 -7.15 -1.80 -12.99
N PHE A 18 -7.20 -0.85 -13.92
CA PHE A 18 -6.44 0.39 -13.79
C PHE A 18 -7.32 1.58 -13.42
N THR A 19 -7.09 2.15 -12.25
CA THR A 19 -7.68 3.42 -11.82
C THR A 19 -6.61 4.50 -11.87
N GLU A 20 -6.77 5.48 -12.77
CA GLU A 20 -5.90 6.66 -12.81
C GLU A 20 -6.49 7.76 -11.92
N CYS A 21 -5.69 8.22 -10.95
CA CYS A 21 -6.04 9.38 -10.14
C CYS A 21 -4.97 10.45 -10.27
N SER A 22 -5.38 11.65 -10.73
CA SER A 22 -4.43 12.76 -10.83
C SER A 22 -4.00 13.24 -9.44
N LEU A 23 -2.71 13.57 -9.29
CA LEU A 23 -2.17 14.13 -8.05
C LEU A 23 -2.94 15.35 -7.56
N ASN A 24 -3.39 16.23 -8.47
CA ASN A 24 -4.19 17.40 -8.11
C ASN A 24 -5.53 17.02 -7.48
N LYS A 25 -6.18 15.96 -7.95
CA LYS A 25 -7.43 15.46 -7.38
C LYS A 25 -7.20 14.89 -5.99
N VAL A 26 -6.12 14.12 -5.80
CA VAL A 26 -5.72 13.60 -4.48
C VAL A 26 -5.48 14.74 -3.50
N LYS A 27 -4.65 15.74 -3.88
CA LYS A 27 -4.38 16.91 -3.04
C LYS A 27 -5.65 17.66 -2.67
N LYS A 28 -6.53 17.94 -3.64
CA LYS A 28 -7.81 18.62 -3.37
C LYS A 28 -8.69 17.87 -2.38
N ASN A 29 -8.71 16.54 -2.45
CA ASN A 29 -9.50 15.75 -1.51
C ASN A 29 -8.90 15.74 -0.11
N LEU A 30 -7.58 15.70 0.02
CA LEU A 30 -6.90 15.72 1.31
C LEU A 30 -7.00 17.07 2.01
N ILE A 31 -6.80 18.19 1.28
CA ILE A 31 -6.90 19.56 1.84
C ILE A 31 -8.27 19.81 2.50
N LYS A 32 -9.33 19.21 1.99
CA LYS A 32 -10.67 19.36 2.57
C LYS A 32 -10.80 18.78 3.98
N ASN A 33 -9.95 17.81 4.34
CA ASN A 33 -10.13 16.99 5.53
C ASN A 33 -8.89 16.95 6.44
N ALA A 34 -7.73 17.44 5.98
CA ALA A 34 -6.49 17.38 6.72
C ALA A 34 -5.53 18.53 6.36
N ASN A 35 -4.65 18.90 7.30
CA ASN A 35 -3.48 19.69 6.99
C ASN A 35 -2.48 18.82 6.21
N ILE A 36 -2.05 19.31 5.04
CA ILE A 36 -1.16 18.58 4.11
C ILE A 36 0.31 19.02 4.19
N ASP A 37 0.68 19.92 5.10
CA ASP A 37 2.04 20.47 5.19
C ASP A 37 3.11 19.40 5.44
N ASN A 38 2.72 18.32 6.14
CA ASN A 38 3.59 17.20 6.45
C ASN A 38 3.36 15.97 5.54
N ILE A 39 2.65 16.13 4.40
CA ILE A 39 2.37 15.05 3.47
C ILE A 39 3.31 15.14 2.26
N PHE A 40 4.06 14.06 2.04
CA PHE A 40 4.96 13.91 0.90
C PHE A 40 4.31 13.03 -0.17
N PHE A 41 4.22 13.56 -1.39
CA PHE A 41 3.60 12.88 -2.52
C PHE A 41 4.66 12.37 -3.49
N ASN A 42 4.77 11.07 -3.65
CA ASN A 42 5.61 10.44 -4.67
C ASN A 42 4.74 10.00 -5.85
N LYS A 43 4.67 10.84 -6.90
CA LYS A 43 3.87 10.52 -8.09
C LYS A 43 4.61 9.53 -8.98
N GLY A 44 3.95 8.43 -9.34
CA GLY A 44 4.46 7.42 -10.26
C GLY A 44 4.03 6.02 -9.86
N LYS A 45 4.48 5.03 -10.61
CA LYS A 45 4.32 3.63 -10.22
C LYS A 45 5.17 3.37 -8.98
N VAL A 46 4.65 2.57 -8.06
CA VAL A 46 5.35 2.25 -6.80
C VAL A 46 6.69 1.57 -7.06
N GLU A 47 6.76 0.74 -8.10
CA GLU A 47 7.97 0.05 -8.54
C GLU A 47 9.09 1.03 -8.91
N ASP A 48 8.74 2.16 -9.52
CA ASP A 48 9.69 3.19 -9.93
C ASP A 48 10.03 4.14 -8.78
N THR A 49 9.00 4.59 -8.05
CA THR A 49 9.16 5.59 -6.99
C THR A 49 9.93 5.08 -5.80
N LEU A 50 9.77 3.81 -5.42
CA LEU A 50 10.50 3.20 -4.30
C LEU A 50 11.94 2.78 -4.63
N ASN A 51 12.32 2.74 -5.89
CA ASN A 51 13.71 2.55 -6.30
C ASN A 51 14.56 3.82 -6.06
N ASN A 52 13.93 4.98 -5.96
CA ASN A 52 14.62 6.22 -5.61
C ASN A 52 14.75 6.35 -4.08
N LYS A 53 15.97 6.18 -3.56
CA LYS A 53 16.27 6.25 -2.13
C LYS A 53 15.83 7.57 -1.47
N LYS A 54 15.75 8.67 -2.22
CA LYS A 54 15.29 9.98 -1.70
C LYS A 54 13.80 9.98 -1.33
N ASN A 55 13.02 9.09 -1.92
CA ASN A 55 11.59 8.95 -1.64
C ASN A 55 11.31 8.08 -0.40
N LEU A 56 12.34 7.41 0.11
CA LEU A 56 12.16 6.45 1.20
C LEU A 56 12.28 7.14 2.56
N PRO A 57 11.30 6.99 3.47
CA PRO A 57 11.39 7.52 4.83
C PRO A 57 12.50 6.80 5.60
N LYS A 58 13.14 7.48 6.55
CA LYS A 58 14.16 6.88 7.41
C LYS A 58 13.58 5.85 8.37
N LYS A 59 12.42 6.16 8.97
CA LYS A 59 11.70 5.31 9.92
C LYS A 59 10.20 5.39 9.64
N ILE A 60 9.50 4.30 9.86
CA ILE A 60 8.06 4.15 9.65
C ILE A 60 7.45 3.62 10.94
N SER A 61 6.41 4.25 11.43
CA SER A 61 5.61 3.76 12.58
C SER A 61 4.38 2.98 12.11
N ILE A 62 3.76 3.41 11.00
CA ILE A 62 2.63 2.73 10.38
C ILE A 62 2.94 2.60 8.89
N LEU A 63 2.89 1.38 8.38
CA LEU A 63 3.06 1.02 6.97
C LEU A 63 1.78 0.37 6.46
N ARG A 64 1.06 1.03 5.54
CA ARG A 64 -0.09 0.43 4.88
C ARG A 64 0.27 0.08 3.44
N LEU A 65 0.15 -1.20 3.11
CA LEU A 65 0.26 -1.73 1.75
C LEU A 65 -1.15 -1.86 1.18
N ASP A 66 -1.40 -1.20 0.05
CA ASP A 66 -2.71 -1.11 -0.61
C ASP A 66 -2.54 -1.18 -2.13
N THR A 67 -1.72 -2.16 -2.55
CA THR A 67 -1.42 -2.47 -3.94
C THR A 67 -1.81 -3.91 -4.24
N ASP A 68 -2.58 -4.11 -5.32
CA ASP A 68 -3.23 -5.38 -5.64
C ASP A 68 -2.28 -6.43 -6.24
N PHE A 69 -1.15 -5.97 -6.79
CA PHE A 69 -0.28 -6.78 -7.64
C PHE A 69 0.95 -7.31 -6.91
N TYR A 70 1.42 -8.49 -7.36
CA TYR A 70 2.58 -9.16 -6.80
C TYR A 70 3.85 -8.28 -6.81
N GLU A 71 4.19 -7.69 -7.96
CA GLU A 71 5.43 -6.91 -8.09
C GLU A 71 5.39 -5.63 -7.24
N SER A 72 4.25 -4.94 -7.20
CA SER A 72 4.07 -3.74 -6.38
C SER A 72 4.23 -4.06 -4.90
N THR A 73 3.51 -5.04 -4.39
CA THR A 73 3.59 -5.47 -2.99
C THR A 73 5.00 -5.96 -2.61
N LYS A 74 5.64 -6.71 -3.51
CA LYS A 74 7.01 -7.21 -3.31
C LYS A 74 8.03 -6.07 -3.17
N ILE A 75 7.96 -5.05 -4.03
CA ILE A 75 8.89 -3.91 -3.96
C ILE A 75 8.65 -3.06 -2.72
N GLU A 76 7.38 -2.90 -2.31
CA GLU A 76 7.01 -2.21 -1.07
C GLU A 76 7.61 -2.93 0.14
N LEU A 77 7.40 -4.22 0.29
CA LEU A 77 7.97 -5.01 1.38
C LEU A 77 9.49 -4.92 1.41
N LYS A 78 10.13 -5.10 0.26
CA LYS A 78 11.60 -5.05 0.13
C LYS A 78 12.19 -3.72 0.59
N ASN A 79 11.56 -2.60 0.26
CA ASN A 79 12.12 -1.26 0.51
C ASN A 79 11.63 -0.63 1.82
N LEU A 80 10.43 -0.99 2.30
CA LEU A 80 9.78 -0.29 3.41
C LEU A 80 9.76 -1.10 4.71
N PHE A 81 9.62 -2.43 4.67
CA PHE A 81 9.48 -3.22 5.90
C PHE A 81 10.68 -3.11 6.83
N SER A 82 11.90 -3.07 6.30
CA SER A 82 13.12 -2.89 7.12
C SER A 82 13.12 -1.57 7.88
N ARG A 83 12.42 -0.55 7.38
CA ARG A 83 12.29 0.80 7.96
C ARG A 83 11.16 0.92 8.99
N LEU A 84 10.25 -0.06 9.05
CA LEU A 84 9.26 -0.14 10.10
C LEU A 84 9.97 -0.36 11.44
N VAL A 85 9.68 0.50 12.41
CA VAL A 85 10.31 0.42 13.74
C VAL A 85 9.79 -0.78 14.55
N LYS A 86 10.49 -1.20 15.58
CA LYS A 86 9.97 -2.17 16.56
C LYS A 86 8.71 -1.59 17.20
N GLY A 87 7.68 -2.41 17.34
CA GLY A 87 6.34 -1.95 17.78
C GLY A 87 5.54 -1.23 16.69
N GLY A 88 6.14 -0.94 15.53
CA GLY A 88 5.45 -0.37 14.38
C GLY A 88 4.43 -1.33 13.77
N ILE A 89 3.40 -0.77 13.17
CA ILE A 89 2.26 -1.51 12.63
C ILE A 89 2.35 -1.58 11.11
N MET A 90 2.25 -2.78 10.55
CA MET A 90 2.03 -2.98 9.13
C MET A 90 0.60 -3.44 8.89
N ILE A 91 -0.06 -2.81 7.93
CA ILE A 91 -1.41 -3.14 7.47
C ILE A 91 -1.29 -3.60 6.01
N ILE A 92 -1.80 -4.78 5.73
CA ILE A 92 -1.88 -5.35 4.37
C ILE A 92 -3.35 -5.40 4.00
N ASP A 93 -3.79 -4.46 3.14
CA ASP A 93 -5.22 -4.26 2.85
C ASP A 93 -5.81 -5.42 2.04
N ASP A 94 -5.06 -5.93 1.08
CA ASP A 94 -5.55 -6.83 0.05
C ASP A 94 -5.09 -8.29 0.17
N TYR A 95 -4.53 -8.67 1.31
CA TYR A 95 -3.99 -10.02 1.51
C TYR A 95 -5.00 -11.14 1.26
N GLY A 96 -6.24 -10.98 1.72
CA GLY A 96 -7.28 -12.00 1.56
C GLY A 96 -8.04 -11.91 0.23
N PHE A 97 -7.91 -10.80 -0.50
CA PHE A 97 -8.70 -10.54 -1.70
C PHE A 97 -7.90 -10.74 -3.01
N TRP A 98 -6.66 -10.26 -3.08
CA TRP A 98 -5.84 -10.34 -4.28
C TRP A 98 -4.73 -11.39 -4.15
N LYS A 99 -4.77 -12.39 -5.02
CA LYS A 99 -3.77 -13.48 -5.05
C LYS A 99 -2.34 -12.96 -5.23
N GLY A 100 -2.16 -11.88 -5.98
CA GLY A 100 -0.85 -11.27 -6.22
C GLY A 100 -0.25 -10.68 -4.94
N ALA A 101 -1.01 -9.82 -4.24
CA ALA A 101 -0.62 -9.25 -2.97
C ALA A 101 -0.32 -10.34 -1.92
N ARG A 102 -1.24 -11.31 -1.78
CA ARG A 102 -1.04 -12.46 -0.88
C ARG A 102 0.25 -13.20 -1.16
N LYS A 103 0.48 -13.57 -2.43
CA LYS A 103 1.68 -14.32 -2.82
C LYS A 103 2.96 -13.56 -2.49
N ALA A 104 3.00 -12.24 -2.75
CA ALA A 104 4.18 -11.42 -2.43
C ALA A 104 4.48 -11.37 -0.92
N VAL A 105 3.43 -11.28 -0.10
CA VAL A 105 3.54 -11.32 1.37
C VAL A 105 4.00 -12.70 1.83
N ASP A 106 3.41 -13.77 1.30
CA ASP A 106 3.75 -15.15 1.65
C ASP A 106 5.20 -15.48 1.27
N ASP A 107 5.65 -15.06 0.10
CA ASP A 107 7.04 -15.24 -0.35
C ASP A 107 8.04 -14.46 0.52
N TYR A 108 7.65 -13.29 1.03
CA TYR A 108 8.52 -12.44 1.85
C TYR A 108 8.65 -12.94 3.29
N PHE A 109 7.56 -13.38 3.89
CA PHE A 109 7.49 -13.71 5.32
C PHE A 109 7.59 -15.19 5.64
N GLY A 110 7.31 -16.09 4.69
CA GLY A 110 7.31 -17.54 4.93
C GLY A 110 6.46 -17.91 6.15
N ASP A 111 7.03 -18.66 7.08
CA ASP A 111 6.34 -19.11 8.29
C ASP A 111 6.05 -18.00 9.31
N TYR A 112 6.69 -16.84 9.17
CA TYR A 112 6.41 -15.67 10.03
C TYR A 112 4.97 -15.16 9.90
N ARG A 113 4.23 -15.59 8.87
CA ARG A 113 2.80 -15.30 8.65
C ARG A 113 1.90 -15.66 9.83
N GLN A 114 2.28 -16.61 10.63
CA GLN A 114 1.53 -17.02 11.85
C GLN A 114 1.32 -15.85 12.84
N PHE A 115 2.11 -14.80 12.75
CA PHE A 115 1.99 -13.60 13.58
C PHE A 115 1.08 -12.52 12.97
N PHE A 116 0.46 -12.78 11.82
CA PHE A 116 -0.48 -11.84 11.22
C PHE A 116 -1.84 -11.95 11.90
N HIS A 117 -2.31 -10.82 12.42
CA HIS A 117 -3.64 -10.70 12.97
C HIS A 117 -4.67 -10.58 11.85
N TYR A 118 -5.71 -11.38 11.94
CA TYR A 118 -6.87 -11.30 11.05
C TYR A 118 -7.72 -10.08 11.44
N VAL A 119 -7.91 -9.14 10.51
CA VAL A 119 -8.78 -7.97 10.71
C VAL A 119 -10.15 -8.24 10.09
N ASP A 120 -10.16 -8.57 8.80
CA ASP A 120 -11.37 -8.96 8.05
C ASP A 120 -11.00 -9.91 6.90
N HIS A 121 -11.96 -10.19 6.01
CA HIS A 121 -11.75 -11.11 4.88
C HIS A 121 -10.61 -10.67 3.94
N SER A 122 -10.25 -9.40 3.88
CA SER A 122 -9.17 -8.86 3.05
C SER A 122 -7.92 -8.49 3.85
N CYS A 123 -8.09 -7.79 4.95
CA CYS A 123 -7.01 -7.11 5.65
C CYS A 123 -6.29 -8.00 6.69
N ARG A 124 -4.97 -7.84 6.76
CA ARG A 124 -4.12 -8.40 7.82
C ARG A 124 -3.29 -7.30 8.47
N LEU A 125 -2.97 -7.50 9.75
CA LEU A 125 -2.16 -6.59 10.54
C LEU A 125 -0.99 -7.34 11.17
N LEU A 126 0.18 -6.73 11.17
CA LEU A 126 1.38 -7.22 11.85
C LEU A 126 1.97 -6.13 12.73
N ILE A 127 2.30 -6.47 13.98
CA ILE A 127 3.12 -5.63 14.84
C ILE A 127 4.57 -6.15 14.76
N LYS A 128 5.50 -5.28 14.35
CA LYS A 128 6.91 -5.66 14.21
C LYS A 128 7.56 -5.84 15.58
N LYS A 129 8.12 -7.00 15.83
CA LYS A 129 8.89 -7.34 17.05
C LYS A 129 10.31 -6.81 16.99
#